data_3469b75e5336f3d0c2b7031b15386142
#
_entry.id   3469b75e5336f3d0c2b7031b15386142
#
_cell.length_a   1.000
_cell.length_b   1.000
_cell.length_c   1.000
_cell.angle_alpha   90.00
_cell.angle_beta   90.00
_cell.angle_gamma   90.00
#
_symmetry.space_group_name_H-M   'P 1'
#
loop_
_entity.id
_entity.type
_entity.pdbx_description
1 polymer ?
#
loop_
_entity_poly.entity_id
_entity_poly.type
_entity_poly.pdbx_seq_one_letter_code
_entity_poly.pdbx_strand_id
1 'polypeptide(L)'
;MTLEWEAGRLDSDLDGAGFDTLAVRAGQRRSPEGEHGEALFLTSSYVFRTAADAAARFAGEVPGNVYSRYTNPTVRTFEERIAALEGAEQAVATASGMSAILAIVMSLCSGGDHVLVSRSVFGSTISLFEKYLKRFGIEVDYVPLADLDAWQGAFKPNTKLLFVESPSNPLAELVDIAALAEIAHARGALLAVDNCFCTPALQQPLKLGADIVMHSATKYIDGQGRGLGGVVAGRSEQMKEVVGFLRTAGPTLSPFNAWLFLKGLETLRIRMRAQSESALQLALWLEQQPQVERVYYAGLPSHPQHELAKRQQSAFGAVVSFEVRGGRDAAWKVIDATRVISITTNLGDTKTTIAHPATTSHGRLTPQERANAGISDSLIRVAVGLEELQDLQADLARGLAAL
;
A
#
# COMPACT_ATOMS: atom_id res chain seq x y z
N MET A 1 38.58 18.97 18.28
CA MET A 1 38.02 17.74 18.85
C MET A 1 36.86 17.35 17.97
N THR A 2 37.10 16.53 16.99
CA THR A 2 36.07 16.02 16.08
C THR A 2 35.26 14.99 16.87
N LEU A 3 34.01 15.33 17.21
CA LEU A 3 33.05 14.34 17.71
C LEU A 3 32.74 13.40 16.54
N GLU A 4 33.40 12.25 16.48
CA GLU A 4 32.98 11.16 15.60
C GLU A 4 31.74 10.54 16.24
N TRP A 5 30.57 10.85 15.69
CA TRP A 5 29.36 10.11 15.97
C TRP A 5 29.54 8.70 15.41
N GLU A 6 29.63 7.69 16.26
CA GLU A 6 29.65 6.30 15.83
C GLU A 6 28.32 6.01 15.14
N ALA A 7 28.37 5.90 13.82
CA ALA A 7 27.25 5.36 13.05
C ALA A 7 27.00 3.92 13.53
N GLY A 8 25.83 3.63 14.08
CA GLY A 8 25.48 2.28 14.51
C GLY A 8 24.97 2.13 15.93
N ARG A 9 25.15 3.14 16.80
CA ARG A 9 24.76 3.02 18.22
C ARG A 9 23.24 3.03 18.46
N LEU A 10 22.43 3.50 17.47
CA LEU A 10 20.96 3.55 17.60
C LEU A 10 20.28 2.29 17.06
N ASP A 11 20.87 1.58 16.11
CA ASP A 11 20.27 0.37 15.50
C ASP A 11 20.28 -0.82 16.50
N SER A 12 21.30 -0.92 17.36
CA SER A 12 21.40 -1.98 18.37
C SER A 12 20.45 -1.79 19.57
N ASP A 13 19.98 -0.55 19.81
CA ASP A 13 19.12 -0.20 20.93
C ASP A 13 17.62 -0.35 20.60
N LEU A 14 17.26 -0.78 19.39
CA LEU A 14 15.87 -0.93 18.92
C LEU A 14 15.38 -2.38 18.88
N ASP A 15 16.23 -3.34 19.23
CA ASP A 15 15.83 -4.76 19.31
C ASP A 15 14.67 -4.93 20.31
N GLY A 16 13.56 -5.51 19.82
CA GLY A 16 12.35 -5.67 20.62
C GLY A 16 11.54 -4.39 20.82
N ALA A 17 11.92 -3.27 20.20
CA ALA A 17 11.17 -2.02 20.32
C ALA A 17 9.76 -2.14 19.70
N GLY A 18 8.80 -1.48 20.34
CA GLY A 18 7.42 -1.44 19.84
C GLY A 18 7.28 -0.59 18.57
N PHE A 19 6.19 -0.82 17.84
CA PHE A 19 5.90 -0.19 16.55
C PHE A 19 6.08 1.34 16.55
N ASP A 20 5.56 2.05 17.56
CA ASP A 20 5.60 3.52 17.58
C ASP A 20 7.03 4.04 17.79
N THR A 21 7.86 3.29 18.55
CA THR A 21 9.30 3.59 18.66
C THR A 21 10.01 3.36 17.33
N LEU A 22 9.72 2.26 16.64
CA LEU A 22 10.27 1.98 15.33
C LEU A 22 9.83 3.02 14.30
N ALA A 23 8.58 3.47 14.34
CA ALA A 23 8.04 4.49 13.43
C ALA A 23 8.77 5.83 13.51
N VAL A 24 9.30 6.20 14.68
CA VAL A 24 9.99 7.47 14.88
C VAL A 24 11.51 7.35 14.92
N ARG A 25 12.08 6.14 15.01
CA ARG A 25 13.54 5.96 15.25
C ARG A 25 14.24 5.03 14.26
N ALA A 26 13.56 4.02 13.69
CA ALA A 26 14.23 3.02 12.86
C ALA A 26 14.90 3.67 11.64
N GLY A 27 16.10 3.21 11.31
CA GLY A 27 16.90 3.69 10.19
C GLY A 27 17.50 5.09 10.36
N GLN A 28 17.27 5.78 11.49
CA GLN A 28 17.81 7.12 11.72
C GLN A 28 19.32 7.06 11.92
N ARG A 29 20.07 7.74 11.05
CA ARG A 29 21.53 7.91 11.15
C ARG A 29 21.84 9.41 11.13
N ARG A 30 22.69 9.84 12.04
CA ARG A 30 23.13 11.25 12.09
C ARG A 30 24.34 11.47 11.20
N SER A 31 24.41 12.63 10.58
CA SER A 31 25.63 13.10 9.92
C SER A 31 26.64 13.58 10.97
N PRO A 32 27.88 13.94 10.56
CA PRO A 32 28.87 14.56 11.45
C PRO A 32 28.36 15.85 12.14
N GLU A 33 27.29 16.47 11.64
CA GLU A 33 26.67 17.67 12.24
C GLU A 33 25.82 17.35 13.46
N GLY A 34 25.42 16.06 13.69
CA GLY A 34 24.68 15.61 14.85
C GLY A 34 23.22 16.08 14.91
N GLU A 35 22.59 16.29 13.77
CA GLU A 35 21.20 16.73 13.64
C GLU A 35 20.22 15.80 14.37
N HIS A 36 19.18 16.36 14.97
CA HIS A 36 18.15 15.59 15.68
C HIS A 36 17.15 14.92 14.73
N GLY A 37 16.70 15.64 13.70
CA GLY A 37 15.80 15.11 12.66
C GLY A 37 16.57 14.49 11.50
N GLU A 38 15.89 13.74 10.64
CA GLU A 38 16.50 13.11 9.48
C GLU A 38 16.95 14.15 8.45
N ALA A 39 18.23 14.09 8.07
CA ALA A 39 18.79 14.96 7.05
C ALA A 39 18.25 14.63 5.65
N LEU A 40 18.04 15.65 4.84
CA LEU A 40 17.59 15.55 3.46
C LEU A 40 18.78 15.69 2.50
N PHE A 41 19.19 14.59 1.87
CA PHE A 41 20.30 14.55 0.92
C PHE A 41 19.80 14.72 -0.52
N LEU A 42 19.62 15.96 -0.96
CA LEU A 42 19.21 16.30 -2.33
C LEU A 42 20.45 16.35 -3.26
N THR A 43 20.99 15.19 -3.59
CA THR A 43 22.08 15.05 -4.53
C THR A 43 21.85 13.87 -5.47
N SER A 44 22.33 13.97 -6.70
CA SER A 44 22.33 12.84 -7.65
C SER A 44 23.58 11.98 -7.56
N SER A 45 24.71 12.54 -7.10
CA SER A 45 26.03 11.88 -7.14
C SER A 45 26.86 12.19 -5.91
N TYR A 46 27.92 11.42 -5.71
CA TYR A 46 28.82 11.51 -4.55
C TYR A 46 30.27 11.59 -5.00
N VAL A 47 31.11 12.25 -4.19
CA VAL A 47 32.53 12.43 -4.45
C VAL A 47 33.31 11.29 -3.82
N PHE A 48 34.33 10.81 -4.50
CA PHE A 48 35.26 9.76 -4.05
C PHE A 48 36.60 10.36 -3.70
N ARG A 49 37.32 9.75 -2.75
CA ARG A 49 38.66 10.21 -2.34
C ARG A 49 39.70 9.95 -3.41
N THR A 50 39.60 8.79 -4.11
CA THR A 50 40.50 8.36 -5.17
C THR A 50 39.75 7.59 -6.25
N ALA A 51 40.36 7.39 -7.42
CA ALA A 51 39.82 6.51 -8.46
C ALA A 51 39.67 5.05 -7.98
N ALA A 52 40.60 4.57 -7.13
CA ALA A 52 40.49 3.24 -6.53
C ALA A 52 39.31 3.11 -5.56
N ASP A 53 39.05 4.14 -4.72
CA ASP A 53 37.86 4.18 -3.86
C ASP A 53 36.57 4.15 -4.71
N ALA A 54 36.53 4.92 -5.80
CA ALA A 54 35.40 4.88 -6.72
C ALA A 54 35.19 3.47 -7.31
N ALA A 55 36.25 2.84 -7.82
CA ALA A 55 36.16 1.51 -8.40
C ALA A 55 35.68 0.47 -7.39
N ALA A 56 36.22 0.45 -6.19
CA ALA A 56 35.83 -0.49 -5.13
C ALA A 56 34.34 -0.32 -4.70
N ARG A 57 33.85 0.92 -4.62
CA ARG A 57 32.43 1.18 -4.31
C ARG A 57 31.49 0.77 -5.43
N PHE A 58 31.85 1.03 -6.69
CA PHE A 58 31.06 0.57 -7.85
C PHE A 58 31.04 -0.95 -7.98
N ALA A 59 32.14 -1.62 -7.62
CA ALA A 59 32.24 -3.09 -7.57
C ALA A 59 31.49 -3.70 -6.37
N GLY A 60 31.04 -2.87 -5.38
CA GLY A 60 30.42 -3.34 -4.15
C GLY A 60 31.36 -3.95 -3.12
N GLU A 61 32.70 -3.81 -3.32
CA GLU A 61 33.73 -4.29 -2.41
C GLU A 61 33.82 -3.44 -1.13
N VAL A 62 33.49 -2.16 -1.25
CA VAL A 62 33.45 -1.21 -0.14
C VAL A 62 32.05 -0.58 -0.07
N PRO A 63 31.40 -0.59 1.09
CA PRO A 63 30.08 0.05 1.26
C PRO A 63 30.18 1.56 1.05
N GLY A 64 29.09 2.15 0.51
CA GLY A 64 29.01 3.61 0.34
C GLY A 64 28.02 4.03 -0.74
N ASN A 65 27.80 5.34 -0.82
CA ASN A 65 26.94 5.90 -1.86
C ASN A 65 27.76 6.19 -3.11
N VAL A 66 27.20 5.92 -4.29
CA VAL A 66 27.81 6.16 -5.59
C VAL A 66 26.99 7.05 -6.49
N TYR A 67 25.68 6.84 -6.50
CA TYR A 67 24.71 7.58 -7.30
C TYR A 67 23.31 7.40 -6.70
N SER A 68 22.51 8.46 -6.61
CA SER A 68 21.24 8.42 -5.84
C SER A 68 20.19 7.45 -6.39
N ARG A 69 20.24 7.08 -7.68
CA ARG A 69 19.42 5.98 -8.21
C ARG A 69 19.79 4.61 -7.59
N TYR A 70 21.01 4.43 -7.14
CA TYR A 70 21.47 3.19 -6.49
C TYR A 70 21.28 3.25 -4.97
N THR A 71 21.76 4.33 -4.36
CA THR A 71 21.70 4.53 -2.91
C THR A 71 21.65 6.02 -2.58
N ASN A 72 20.75 6.38 -1.68
CA ASN A 72 20.67 7.73 -1.12
C ASN A 72 20.39 7.63 0.37
N PRO A 73 21.07 8.38 1.26
CA PRO A 73 20.89 8.24 2.71
C PRO A 73 19.46 8.47 3.18
N THR A 74 18.76 9.46 2.64
CA THR A 74 17.36 9.74 2.99
C THR A 74 16.42 8.63 2.54
N VAL A 75 16.59 8.13 1.30
CA VAL A 75 15.79 6.99 0.78
C VAL A 75 16.04 5.75 1.62
N ARG A 76 17.29 5.44 1.94
CA ARG A 76 17.67 4.30 2.78
C ARG A 76 17.01 4.37 4.16
N THR A 77 16.98 5.54 4.81
CA THR A 77 16.30 5.71 6.11
C THR A 77 14.81 5.37 6.00
N PHE A 78 14.15 5.75 4.91
CA PHE A 78 12.76 5.38 4.66
C PHE A 78 12.61 3.87 4.46
N GLU A 79 13.48 3.24 3.66
CA GLU A 79 13.49 1.80 3.41
C GLU A 79 13.69 1.00 4.70
N GLU A 80 14.70 1.35 5.51
CA GLU A 80 14.99 0.70 6.79
C GLU A 80 13.82 0.85 7.78
N ARG A 81 13.17 2.01 7.82
CA ARG A 81 12.01 2.26 8.70
C ARG A 81 10.80 1.44 8.28
N ILE A 82 10.46 1.39 7.01
CA ILE A 82 9.36 0.57 6.51
C ILE A 82 9.64 -0.93 6.72
N ALA A 83 10.87 -1.39 6.49
CA ALA A 83 11.25 -2.77 6.75
C ALA A 83 11.02 -3.13 8.22
N ALA A 84 11.46 -2.28 9.15
CA ALA A 84 11.24 -2.49 10.58
C ALA A 84 9.75 -2.52 10.96
N LEU A 85 8.92 -1.67 10.37
CA LEU A 85 7.48 -1.61 10.64
C LEU A 85 6.72 -2.82 10.08
N GLU A 86 7.11 -3.35 8.93
CA GLU A 86 6.52 -4.56 8.34
C GLU A 86 7.09 -5.85 8.94
N GLY A 87 8.22 -5.78 9.65
CA GLY A 87 8.96 -6.95 10.10
C GLY A 87 9.67 -7.67 8.95
N ALA A 88 10.07 -6.92 7.91
CA ALA A 88 10.81 -7.39 6.76
C ALA A 88 12.32 -7.36 7.01
N GLU A 89 13.08 -8.20 6.30
CA GLU A 89 14.54 -8.15 6.31
C GLU A 89 15.06 -6.95 5.52
N GLN A 90 14.35 -6.55 4.46
CA GLN A 90 14.71 -5.43 3.60
C GLN A 90 13.48 -4.81 2.95
N ALA A 91 13.55 -3.50 2.66
CA ALA A 91 12.59 -2.82 1.81
C ALA A 91 13.30 -2.03 0.71
N VAL A 92 12.58 -1.76 -0.37
CA VAL A 92 13.08 -1.07 -1.57
C VAL A 92 12.06 -0.04 -2.02
N ALA A 93 12.44 1.23 -2.01
CA ALA A 93 11.56 2.35 -2.35
C ALA A 93 11.47 2.56 -3.86
N THR A 94 10.28 2.87 -4.35
CA THR A 94 9.96 3.06 -5.77
C THR A 94 9.27 4.38 -6.03
N ALA A 95 9.27 4.84 -7.29
CA ALA A 95 8.68 6.13 -7.69
C ALA A 95 7.14 6.20 -7.49
N SER A 96 6.46 5.06 -7.40
CA SER A 96 5.01 4.96 -7.19
C SER A 96 4.62 3.54 -6.77
N GLY A 97 3.38 3.35 -6.25
CA GLY A 97 2.84 2.01 -6.02
C GLY A 97 2.80 1.14 -7.27
N MET A 98 2.47 1.72 -8.44
CA MET A 98 2.51 0.98 -9.72
C MET A 98 3.93 0.56 -10.11
N SER A 99 4.94 1.37 -9.79
CA SER A 99 6.35 0.99 -9.98
C SER A 99 6.77 -0.14 -9.03
N ALA A 100 6.18 -0.22 -7.83
CA ALA A 100 6.41 -1.33 -6.91
C ALA A 100 5.87 -2.65 -7.49
N ILE A 101 4.63 -2.65 -8.01
CA ILE A 101 4.03 -3.83 -8.65
C ILE A 101 4.86 -4.25 -9.89
N LEU A 102 5.22 -3.28 -10.74
CA LEU A 102 6.07 -3.55 -11.90
C LEU A 102 7.41 -4.16 -11.48
N ALA A 103 8.05 -3.62 -10.44
CA ALA A 103 9.33 -4.11 -9.94
C ALA A 103 9.22 -5.55 -9.42
N ILE A 104 8.18 -5.89 -8.65
CA ILE A 104 7.94 -7.26 -8.16
C ILE A 104 7.89 -8.23 -9.34
N VAL A 105 7.04 -7.96 -10.33
CA VAL A 105 6.81 -8.91 -11.42
C VAL A 105 8.05 -9.01 -12.33
N MET A 106 8.64 -7.88 -12.71
CA MET A 106 9.79 -7.87 -13.65
C MET A 106 11.09 -8.38 -13.04
N SER A 107 11.20 -8.40 -11.71
CA SER A 107 12.39 -8.96 -11.03
C SER A 107 12.23 -10.43 -10.66
N LEU A 108 11.02 -10.93 -10.45
CA LEU A 108 10.76 -12.27 -9.91
C LEU A 108 10.13 -13.22 -10.92
N CYS A 109 9.63 -12.71 -12.06
CA CYS A 109 9.04 -13.51 -13.13
C CYS A 109 9.78 -13.29 -14.45
N SER A 110 9.79 -14.32 -15.27
CA SER A 110 10.37 -14.33 -16.61
C SER A 110 9.30 -14.64 -17.66
N GLY A 111 9.60 -14.44 -18.95
CA GLY A 111 8.72 -14.90 -20.02
C GLY A 111 8.46 -16.40 -19.94
N GLY A 112 7.19 -16.79 -19.98
CA GLY A 112 6.73 -18.14 -19.76
C GLY A 112 6.30 -18.46 -18.33
N ASP A 113 6.58 -17.59 -17.34
CA ASP A 113 6.05 -17.74 -15.98
C ASP A 113 4.59 -17.31 -15.89
N HIS A 114 3.86 -17.90 -14.96
CA HIS A 114 2.46 -17.61 -14.69
C HIS A 114 2.27 -16.89 -13.36
N VAL A 115 1.38 -15.89 -13.37
CA VAL A 115 0.97 -15.10 -12.20
C VAL A 115 -0.52 -15.26 -11.98
N LEU A 116 -0.93 -15.66 -10.77
CA LEU A 116 -2.32 -15.62 -10.32
C LEU A 116 -2.60 -14.30 -9.63
N VAL A 117 -3.65 -13.61 -10.07
CA VAL A 117 -4.00 -12.27 -9.58
C VAL A 117 -5.44 -12.27 -9.07
N SER A 118 -5.70 -11.61 -7.94
CA SER A 118 -7.07 -11.36 -7.51
C SER A 118 -7.81 -10.48 -8.54
N ARG A 119 -9.08 -10.79 -8.82
CA ARG A 119 -9.96 -9.93 -9.63
C ARG A 119 -10.24 -8.58 -8.98
N SER A 120 -10.10 -8.51 -7.66
CA SER A 120 -10.41 -7.32 -6.85
C SER A 120 -9.23 -6.36 -6.68
N VAL A 121 -8.14 -6.51 -7.47
CA VAL A 121 -7.02 -5.55 -7.45
C VAL A 121 -7.37 -4.26 -8.18
N PHE A 122 -6.64 -3.20 -7.85
CA PHE A 122 -6.82 -1.88 -8.46
C PHE A 122 -6.81 -1.93 -10.01
N GLY A 123 -7.71 -1.18 -10.66
CA GLY A 123 -7.89 -1.25 -12.11
C GLY A 123 -6.62 -0.96 -12.95
N SER A 124 -5.69 -0.11 -12.44
CA SER A 124 -4.41 0.09 -13.14
C SER A 124 -3.49 -1.12 -13.00
N THR A 125 -3.61 -1.91 -11.95
CA THR A 125 -2.90 -3.19 -11.79
C THR A 125 -3.36 -4.18 -12.86
N ILE A 126 -4.68 -4.33 -13.06
CA ILE A 126 -5.24 -5.14 -14.16
C ILE A 126 -4.69 -4.65 -15.49
N SER A 127 -4.72 -3.33 -15.73
CA SER A 127 -4.20 -2.75 -16.98
C SER A 127 -2.70 -3.00 -17.18
N LEU A 128 -1.91 -3.01 -16.11
CA LEU A 128 -0.47 -3.33 -16.16
C LEU A 128 -0.26 -4.77 -16.62
N PHE A 129 -0.95 -5.72 -15.99
CA PHE A 129 -0.85 -7.14 -16.35
C PHE A 129 -1.35 -7.38 -17.78
N GLU A 130 -2.55 -6.95 -18.13
CA GLU A 130 -3.18 -7.26 -19.41
C GLU A 130 -2.50 -6.59 -20.61
N LYS A 131 -2.13 -5.32 -20.49
CA LYS A 131 -1.64 -4.54 -21.63
C LYS A 131 -0.13 -4.56 -21.79
N TYR A 132 0.61 -4.76 -20.69
CA TYR A 132 2.06 -4.61 -20.70
C TYR A 132 2.77 -5.91 -20.36
N LEU A 133 2.52 -6.54 -19.23
CA LEU A 133 3.27 -7.71 -18.79
C LEU A 133 3.07 -8.93 -19.69
N LYS A 134 1.86 -9.14 -20.21
CA LYS A 134 1.59 -10.16 -21.24
C LYS A 134 2.47 -10.03 -22.49
N ARG A 135 2.88 -8.80 -22.86
CA ARG A 135 3.79 -8.58 -24.01
C ARG A 135 5.20 -9.10 -23.75
N PHE A 136 5.59 -9.26 -22.49
CA PHE A 136 6.86 -9.86 -22.10
C PHE A 136 6.75 -11.37 -21.85
N GLY A 137 5.63 -11.97 -22.29
CA GLY A 137 5.41 -13.42 -22.19
C GLY A 137 4.99 -13.91 -20.81
N ILE A 138 4.60 -13.03 -19.88
CA ILE A 138 4.08 -13.40 -18.58
C ILE A 138 2.61 -13.81 -18.72
N GLU A 139 2.28 -15.03 -18.34
CA GLU A 139 0.90 -15.51 -18.30
C GLU A 139 0.18 -15.00 -17.07
N VAL A 140 -1.09 -14.62 -17.21
CA VAL A 140 -1.88 -14.07 -16.09
C VAL A 140 -3.29 -14.65 -16.10
N ASP A 141 -3.72 -15.18 -14.96
CA ASP A 141 -5.10 -15.57 -14.70
C ASP A 141 -5.65 -14.86 -13.47
N TYR A 142 -6.97 -14.66 -13.45
CA TYR A 142 -7.65 -13.92 -12.39
C TYR A 142 -8.64 -14.82 -11.65
N VAL A 143 -8.58 -14.76 -10.32
CA VAL A 143 -9.45 -15.53 -9.42
C VAL A 143 -10.20 -14.62 -8.44
N PRO A 144 -11.39 -15.02 -7.93
CA PRO A 144 -12.05 -14.29 -6.86
C PRO A 144 -11.17 -14.23 -5.62
N LEU A 145 -11.10 -13.06 -4.95
CA LEU A 145 -10.17 -12.83 -3.84
C LEU A 145 -10.36 -13.83 -2.69
N ALA A 146 -11.59 -14.03 -2.25
CA ALA A 146 -11.91 -14.80 -1.05
C ALA A 146 -12.07 -16.32 -1.29
N ASP A 147 -12.02 -16.79 -2.54
CA ASP A 147 -12.27 -18.18 -2.92
C ASP A 147 -10.96 -18.98 -2.97
N LEU A 148 -10.56 -19.58 -1.85
CA LEU A 148 -9.32 -20.37 -1.74
C LEU A 148 -9.31 -21.59 -2.66
N ASP A 149 -10.48 -22.21 -2.94
CA ASP A 149 -10.57 -23.33 -3.86
C ASP A 149 -10.29 -22.89 -5.31
N ALA A 150 -10.77 -21.69 -5.69
CA ALA A 150 -10.46 -21.10 -6.99
C ALA A 150 -8.95 -20.82 -7.12
N TRP A 151 -8.29 -20.34 -6.05
CA TRP A 151 -6.84 -20.17 -6.05
C TRP A 151 -6.10 -21.49 -6.26
N GLN A 152 -6.49 -22.55 -5.54
CA GLN A 152 -5.89 -23.88 -5.70
C GLN A 152 -6.11 -24.46 -7.11
N GLY A 153 -7.32 -24.31 -7.65
CA GLY A 153 -7.71 -24.86 -8.95
C GLY A 153 -7.06 -24.17 -10.16
N ALA A 154 -6.66 -22.88 -10.00
CA ALA A 154 -6.08 -22.09 -11.08
C ALA A 154 -4.56 -22.24 -11.22
N PHE A 155 -3.89 -22.98 -10.33
CA PHE A 155 -2.45 -23.19 -10.42
C PHE A 155 -2.05 -23.94 -11.69
N LYS A 156 -0.98 -23.47 -12.34
CA LYS A 156 -0.30 -24.11 -13.45
C LYS A 156 1.11 -24.57 -13.01
N PRO A 157 1.77 -25.48 -13.74
CA PRO A 157 3.14 -25.90 -13.41
C PRO A 157 4.17 -24.76 -13.39
N ASN A 158 3.92 -23.70 -14.14
CA ASN A 158 4.75 -22.49 -14.25
C ASN A 158 4.27 -21.32 -13.38
N THR A 159 3.34 -21.53 -12.43
CA THR A 159 2.90 -20.47 -11.50
C THR A 159 4.03 -20.11 -10.55
N LYS A 160 4.44 -18.83 -10.55
CA LYS A 160 5.55 -18.29 -9.74
C LYS A 160 5.10 -17.33 -8.67
N LEU A 161 4.00 -16.60 -8.90
CA LEU A 161 3.58 -15.52 -8.05
C LEU A 161 2.05 -15.49 -7.91
N LEU A 162 1.58 -15.31 -6.69
CA LEU A 162 0.22 -14.90 -6.37
C LEU A 162 0.25 -13.43 -5.97
N PHE A 163 -0.64 -12.62 -6.53
CA PHE A 163 -0.73 -11.19 -6.23
C PHE A 163 -2.14 -10.83 -5.77
N VAL A 164 -2.27 -10.28 -4.56
CA VAL A 164 -3.54 -9.87 -3.96
C VAL A 164 -3.48 -8.45 -3.42
N GLU A 165 -4.64 -7.78 -3.36
CA GLU A 165 -4.90 -6.57 -2.61
C GLU A 165 -5.92 -6.90 -1.51
N SER A 166 -5.53 -6.76 -0.24
CA SER A 166 -6.38 -7.14 0.89
C SER A 166 -6.16 -6.18 2.08
N PRO A 167 -7.20 -5.40 2.48
CA PRO A 167 -8.56 -5.32 1.90
C PRO A 167 -8.60 -4.75 0.48
N SER A 168 -9.57 -5.18 -0.33
CA SER A 168 -9.75 -4.72 -1.71
C SER A 168 -10.39 -3.33 -1.81
N ASN A 169 -10.09 -2.64 -2.90
CA ASN A 169 -10.71 -1.35 -3.26
C ASN A 169 -11.80 -1.55 -4.32
N PRO A 170 -13.07 -1.15 -4.08
CA PRO A 170 -13.54 -0.35 -2.97
C PRO A 170 -14.34 -1.14 -1.90
N LEU A 171 -14.51 -2.45 -2.05
CA LEU A 171 -15.51 -3.23 -1.29
C LEU A 171 -14.99 -3.77 0.05
N ALA A 172 -13.73 -3.51 0.40
CA ALA A 172 -13.09 -4.00 1.62
C ALA A 172 -13.15 -5.54 1.78
N GLU A 173 -13.19 -6.28 0.66
CA GLU A 173 -13.12 -7.73 0.64
C GLU A 173 -11.74 -8.21 1.09
N LEU A 174 -11.67 -9.30 1.83
CA LEU A 174 -10.42 -9.85 2.36
C LEU A 174 -10.15 -11.25 1.84
N VAL A 175 -8.87 -11.64 1.86
CA VAL A 175 -8.45 -13.04 1.76
C VAL A 175 -7.81 -13.45 3.08
N ASP A 176 -7.95 -14.74 3.43
CA ASP A 176 -7.15 -15.34 4.50
C ASP A 176 -5.71 -15.46 4.00
N ILE A 177 -4.87 -14.49 4.41
CA ILE A 177 -3.48 -14.37 3.93
C ILE A 177 -2.68 -15.61 4.33
N ALA A 178 -2.89 -16.13 5.54
CA ALA A 178 -2.15 -17.30 6.02
C ALA A 178 -2.51 -18.56 5.20
N ALA A 179 -3.79 -18.81 4.98
CA ALA A 179 -4.24 -19.93 4.16
C ALA A 179 -3.76 -19.81 2.69
N LEU A 180 -3.79 -18.59 2.14
CA LEU A 180 -3.31 -18.38 0.77
C LEU A 180 -1.78 -18.54 0.66
N ALA A 181 -1.02 -18.13 1.69
CA ALA A 181 0.42 -18.37 1.75
C ALA A 181 0.76 -19.86 1.78
N GLU A 182 0.03 -20.65 2.57
CA GLU A 182 0.18 -22.12 2.58
C GLU A 182 -0.07 -22.74 1.19
N ILE A 183 -1.12 -22.28 0.49
CA ILE A 183 -1.43 -22.72 -0.88
C ILE A 183 -0.31 -22.39 -1.85
N ALA A 184 0.24 -21.17 -1.79
CA ALA A 184 1.34 -20.73 -2.64
C ALA A 184 2.60 -21.54 -2.38
N HIS A 185 3.00 -21.67 -1.12
CA HIS A 185 4.23 -22.35 -0.72
C HIS A 185 4.21 -23.85 -1.00
N ALA A 186 3.06 -24.52 -0.83
CA ALA A 186 2.90 -25.93 -1.16
C ALA A 186 3.22 -26.24 -2.64
N ARG A 187 3.24 -25.22 -3.50
CA ARG A 187 3.50 -25.34 -4.95
C ARG A 187 4.73 -24.53 -5.40
N GLY A 188 5.53 -24.02 -4.45
CA GLY A 188 6.78 -23.29 -4.73
C GLY A 188 6.57 -21.91 -5.35
N ALA A 189 5.38 -21.31 -5.19
CA ALA A 189 5.08 -19.95 -5.61
C ALA A 189 5.22 -18.97 -4.44
N LEU A 190 5.44 -17.69 -4.77
CA LEU A 190 5.48 -16.58 -3.80
C LEU A 190 4.11 -15.92 -3.66
N LEU A 191 3.82 -15.39 -2.48
CA LEU A 191 2.65 -14.55 -2.22
C LEU A 191 3.07 -13.09 -2.02
N ALA A 192 2.60 -12.19 -2.89
CA ALA A 192 2.73 -10.74 -2.76
C ALA A 192 1.39 -10.10 -2.39
N VAL A 193 1.40 -9.26 -1.37
CA VAL A 193 0.23 -8.56 -0.84
C VAL A 193 0.38 -7.06 -0.99
N ASP A 194 -0.57 -6.41 -1.66
CA ASP A 194 -0.77 -4.97 -1.59
C ASP A 194 -1.51 -4.64 -0.28
N ASN A 195 -0.80 -4.03 0.66
CA ASN A 195 -1.27 -3.68 2.01
C ASN A 195 -1.55 -2.17 2.18
N CYS A 196 -1.87 -1.48 1.08
CA CYS A 196 -2.05 -0.03 1.07
C CYS A 196 -3.13 0.46 2.04
N PHE A 197 -4.23 -0.28 2.22
CA PHE A 197 -5.37 0.17 3.04
C PHE A 197 -5.12 0.02 4.53
N CYS A 198 -4.47 -1.05 4.95
CA CYS A 198 -4.18 -1.31 6.35
C CYS A 198 -2.86 -0.71 6.81
N THR A 199 -1.87 -0.59 5.94
CA THR A 199 -0.50 -0.23 6.30
C THR A 199 0.08 -1.18 7.36
N PRO A 200 1.38 -1.15 7.69
CA PRO A 200 1.92 -1.97 8.77
C PRO A 200 1.33 -1.64 10.16
N ALA A 201 0.64 -0.49 10.28
CA ALA A 201 0.01 -0.10 11.53
C ALA A 201 -1.19 -0.98 11.91
N LEU A 202 -1.90 -1.52 10.91
CA LEU A 202 -3.12 -2.31 11.14
C LEU A 202 -2.99 -3.78 10.72
N GLN A 203 -2.18 -4.08 9.71
CA GLN A 203 -1.97 -5.44 9.18
C GLN A 203 -0.51 -5.62 8.77
N GLN A 204 0.08 -6.75 9.10
CA GLN A 204 1.46 -7.11 8.74
C GLN A 204 1.46 -8.44 7.96
N PRO A 205 1.28 -8.42 6.64
CA PRO A 205 1.14 -9.62 5.81
C PRO A 205 2.30 -10.59 5.92
N LEU A 206 3.54 -10.11 6.12
CA LEU A 206 4.72 -10.97 6.28
C LEU A 206 4.61 -11.86 7.52
N LYS A 207 4.01 -11.37 8.61
CA LYS A 207 3.74 -12.18 9.83
C LYS A 207 2.64 -13.22 9.62
N LEU A 208 1.83 -13.05 8.58
CA LEU A 208 0.77 -13.98 8.19
C LEU A 208 1.24 -14.97 7.10
N GLY A 209 2.53 -14.94 6.75
CA GLY A 209 3.12 -15.87 5.80
C GLY A 209 3.31 -15.35 4.38
N ALA A 210 2.92 -14.13 4.05
CA ALA A 210 3.26 -13.53 2.76
C ALA A 210 4.78 -13.41 2.60
N ASP A 211 5.28 -13.52 1.37
CA ASP A 211 6.71 -13.37 1.06
C ASP A 211 7.09 -11.93 0.78
N ILE A 212 6.15 -11.18 0.20
CA ILE A 212 6.33 -9.81 -0.27
C ILE A 212 5.12 -8.99 0.16
N VAL A 213 5.38 -7.81 0.69
CA VAL A 213 4.38 -6.78 0.90
C VAL A 213 4.75 -5.54 0.11
N MET A 214 3.76 -4.89 -0.47
CA MET A 214 3.97 -3.61 -1.14
C MET A 214 2.98 -2.55 -0.66
N HIS A 215 3.38 -1.29 -0.82
CA HIS A 215 2.54 -0.13 -0.56
C HIS A 215 2.66 0.93 -1.65
N SER A 216 1.55 1.57 -1.96
CA SER A 216 1.58 2.92 -2.49
C SER A 216 1.82 3.89 -1.32
N ALA A 217 3.05 4.36 -1.16
CA ALA A 217 3.40 5.32 -0.11
C ALA A 217 2.64 6.66 -0.27
N THR A 218 2.11 6.93 -1.46
CA THR A 218 1.22 8.04 -1.80
C THR A 218 -0.03 8.12 -0.90
N LYS A 219 -0.45 6.98 -0.32
CA LYS A 219 -1.69 6.84 0.46
C LYS A 219 -1.42 7.14 1.94
N TYR A 220 -1.83 6.26 2.83
CA TYR A 220 -1.72 6.45 4.28
C TYR A 220 -0.29 6.61 4.81
N ILE A 221 0.75 6.12 4.10
CA ILE A 221 2.14 6.32 4.51
C ILE A 221 2.50 7.81 4.45
N ASP A 222 2.21 8.51 3.36
CA ASP A 222 2.28 9.98 3.31
C ASP A 222 1.24 10.61 4.24
N GLY A 223 0.00 10.20 4.09
CA GLY A 223 -1.13 10.59 4.92
C GLY A 223 -1.61 12.03 4.78
N GLN A 224 -1.05 12.83 3.87
CA GLN A 224 -1.38 14.26 3.70
C GLN A 224 -1.44 14.69 2.23
N GLY A 225 -1.42 13.76 1.27
CA GLY A 225 -1.55 14.05 -0.15
C GLY A 225 -0.40 14.87 -0.76
N ARG A 226 0.84 14.72 -0.23
CA ARG A 226 1.99 15.58 -0.55
C ARG A 226 2.90 15.00 -1.65
N GLY A 227 3.01 13.66 -1.73
CA GLY A 227 3.99 13.03 -2.59
C GLY A 227 3.54 11.72 -3.21
N LEU A 228 4.16 11.35 -4.32
CA LEU A 228 4.01 10.03 -4.96
C LEU A 228 5.18 9.14 -4.58
N GLY A 229 4.88 7.89 -4.26
CA GLY A 229 5.90 6.88 -4.02
C GLY A 229 5.30 5.50 -3.82
N GLY A 230 6.18 4.51 -3.77
CA GLY A 230 5.86 3.14 -3.45
C GLY A 230 7.00 2.50 -2.67
N VAL A 231 6.75 1.33 -2.14
CA VAL A 231 7.76 0.52 -1.47
C VAL A 231 7.38 -0.95 -1.57
N VAL A 232 8.39 -1.80 -1.71
CA VAL A 232 8.30 -3.26 -1.64
C VAL A 232 9.14 -3.70 -0.45
N ALA A 233 8.64 -4.63 0.36
CA ALA A 233 9.38 -5.19 1.48
C ALA A 233 9.21 -6.72 1.54
N GLY A 234 10.24 -7.42 2.01
CA GLY A 234 10.25 -8.87 2.09
C GLY A 234 11.58 -9.41 2.59
N ARG A 235 11.89 -10.66 2.26
CA ARG A 235 13.18 -11.27 2.57
C ARG A 235 14.28 -10.71 1.67
N SER A 236 15.50 -10.66 2.18
CA SER A 236 16.66 -10.11 1.46
C SER A 236 16.91 -10.78 0.10
N GLU A 237 16.60 -12.07 -0.04
CA GLU A 237 16.74 -12.82 -1.29
C GLU A 237 15.88 -12.19 -2.42
N GLN A 238 14.58 -12.01 -2.20
CA GLN A 238 13.67 -11.40 -3.19
C GLN A 238 14.00 -9.92 -3.39
N MET A 239 14.32 -9.20 -2.30
CA MET A 239 14.61 -7.77 -2.36
C MET A 239 15.89 -7.48 -3.14
N LYS A 240 16.88 -8.38 -3.16
CA LYS A 240 18.09 -8.27 -3.99
C LYS A 240 17.74 -8.19 -5.48
N GLU A 241 16.80 -9.01 -5.95
CA GLU A 241 16.35 -8.99 -7.35
C GLU A 241 15.61 -7.68 -7.66
N VAL A 242 14.72 -7.23 -6.75
CA VAL A 242 14.02 -5.95 -6.87
C VAL A 242 14.99 -4.76 -6.93
N VAL A 243 16.02 -4.75 -6.07
CA VAL A 243 17.11 -3.74 -6.12
C VAL A 243 17.83 -3.76 -7.46
N GLY A 244 18.18 -4.95 -7.96
CA GLY A 244 18.82 -5.13 -9.27
C GLY A 244 18.01 -4.52 -10.41
N PHE A 245 16.72 -4.81 -10.43
CA PHE A 245 15.78 -4.23 -11.40
C PHE A 245 15.72 -2.69 -11.30
N LEU A 246 15.52 -2.15 -10.08
CA LEU A 246 15.41 -0.69 -9.88
C LEU A 246 16.67 0.06 -10.27
N ARG A 247 17.84 -0.47 -9.92
CA ARG A 247 19.13 0.12 -10.31
C ARG A 247 19.28 0.23 -11.83
N THR A 248 18.75 -0.74 -12.56
CA THR A 248 18.84 -0.81 -14.03
C THR A 248 17.70 -0.05 -14.71
N ALA A 249 16.45 -0.31 -14.34
CA ALA A 249 15.25 0.25 -14.98
C ALA A 249 14.92 1.68 -14.54
N GLY A 250 15.32 2.08 -13.33
CA GLY A 250 15.30 3.47 -12.90
C GLY A 250 14.04 4.02 -12.22
N PRO A 251 12.95 3.27 -11.89
CA PRO A 251 11.78 3.83 -11.22
C PRO A 251 12.00 4.03 -9.71
N THR A 252 13.04 4.78 -9.35
CA THR A 252 13.50 5.02 -7.96
C THR A 252 12.80 6.21 -7.34
N LEU A 253 12.70 6.20 -6.00
CA LEU A 253 12.06 7.27 -5.23
C LEU A 253 12.94 8.52 -5.15
N SER A 254 12.32 9.70 -5.24
CA SER A 254 12.97 10.97 -4.93
C SER A 254 13.35 11.06 -3.44
N PRO A 255 14.57 11.53 -3.08
CA PRO A 255 14.92 11.78 -1.67
C PRO A 255 13.98 12.73 -0.95
N PHE A 256 13.44 13.74 -1.63
CA PHE A 256 12.46 14.65 -1.06
C PHE A 256 11.18 13.92 -0.67
N ASN A 257 10.64 13.07 -1.56
CA ASN A 257 9.44 12.29 -1.25
C ASN A 257 9.72 11.26 -0.15
N ALA A 258 10.90 10.64 -0.13
CA ALA A 258 11.30 9.75 0.97
C ALA A 258 11.28 10.48 2.33
N TRP A 259 11.78 11.72 2.37
CA TRP A 259 11.73 12.55 3.58
C TRP A 259 10.29 12.89 4.01
N LEU A 260 9.39 13.21 3.07
CA LEU A 260 7.96 13.41 3.36
C LEU A 260 7.34 12.15 3.97
N PHE A 261 7.64 10.98 3.41
CA PHE A 261 7.12 9.71 3.91
C PHE A 261 7.67 9.34 5.28
N LEU A 262 8.93 9.65 5.57
CA LEU A 262 9.48 9.52 6.93
C LEU A 262 8.64 10.30 7.94
N LYS A 263 8.27 11.55 7.63
CA LYS A 263 7.40 12.38 8.48
C LYS A 263 5.96 11.84 8.56
N GLY A 264 5.49 11.18 7.51
CA GLY A 264 4.21 10.47 7.54
C GLY A 264 4.23 9.24 8.45
N LEU A 265 5.32 8.46 8.43
CA LEU A 265 5.46 7.26 9.25
C LEU A 265 5.48 7.56 10.75
N GLU A 266 6.07 8.68 11.18
CA GLU A 266 6.15 9.08 12.59
C GLU A 266 4.78 9.16 13.29
N THR A 267 3.72 9.43 12.53
CA THR A 267 2.34 9.55 13.03
C THR A 267 1.39 8.49 12.47
N LEU A 268 1.91 7.50 11.76
CA LEU A 268 1.10 6.55 11.01
C LEU A 268 0.05 5.85 11.88
N ARG A 269 0.47 5.21 12.99
CA ARG A 269 -0.46 4.45 13.84
C ARG A 269 -1.50 5.34 14.50
N ILE A 270 -1.13 6.55 14.92
CA ILE A 270 -2.06 7.51 15.52
C ILE A 270 -3.16 7.87 14.51
N ARG A 271 -2.78 8.21 13.29
CA ARG A 271 -3.74 8.52 12.21
C ARG A 271 -4.62 7.33 11.86
N MET A 272 -4.01 6.16 11.64
CA MET A 272 -4.74 4.96 11.25
C MET A 272 -5.77 4.52 12.30
N ARG A 273 -5.45 4.66 13.61
CA ARG A 273 -6.41 4.38 14.69
C ARG A 273 -7.57 5.37 14.69
N ALA A 274 -7.29 6.66 14.68
CA ALA A 274 -8.31 7.69 14.68
C ALA A 274 -9.23 7.60 13.44
N GLN A 275 -8.64 7.44 12.26
CA GLN A 275 -9.39 7.28 11.01
C GLN A 275 -10.24 5.99 10.99
N SER A 276 -9.72 4.87 11.53
CA SER A 276 -10.47 3.61 11.61
C SER A 276 -11.64 3.70 12.59
N GLU A 277 -11.46 4.40 13.71
CA GLU A 277 -12.53 4.63 14.68
C GLU A 277 -13.65 5.48 14.07
N SER A 278 -13.31 6.60 13.45
CA SER A 278 -14.26 7.46 12.73
C SER A 278 -14.96 6.70 11.59
N ALA A 279 -14.23 5.87 10.84
CA ALA A 279 -14.77 5.06 9.76
C ALA A 279 -15.79 4.02 10.27
N LEU A 280 -15.51 3.36 11.40
CA LEU A 280 -16.46 2.43 12.02
C LEU A 280 -17.75 3.13 12.44
N GLN A 281 -17.65 4.27 13.12
CA GLN A 281 -18.82 5.03 13.55
C GLN A 281 -19.62 5.57 12.34
N LEU A 282 -18.94 6.01 11.28
CA LEU A 282 -19.58 6.43 10.04
C LEU A 282 -20.31 5.26 9.35
N ALA A 283 -19.69 4.09 9.29
CA ALA A 283 -20.28 2.89 8.70
C ALA A 283 -21.55 2.43 9.46
N LEU A 284 -21.49 2.41 10.80
CA LEU A 284 -22.65 2.11 11.66
C LEU A 284 -23.80 3.13 11.47
N TRP A 285 -23.45 4.41 11.33
CA TRP A 285 -24.45 5.46 11.06
C TRP A 285 -25.06 5.30 9.65
N LEU A 286 -24.27 4.96 8.64
CA LEU A 286 -24.75 4.71 7.27
C LEU A 286 -25.71 3.52 7.19
N GLU A 287 -25.51 2.43 7.93
CA GLU A 287 -26.44 1.30 7.99
C GLU A 287 -27.83 1.69 8.49
N GLN A 288 -27.94 2.78 9.24
CA GLN A 288 -29.21 3.26 9.78
C GLN A 288 -29.97 4.22 8.83
N GLN A 289 -29.35 4.62 7.71
CA GLN A 289 -29.95 5.58 6.79
C GLN A 289 -30.93 4.87 5.83
N PRO A 290 -32.19 5.30 5.71
CA PRO A 290 -33.18 4.63 4.87
C PRO A 290 -32.85 4.68 3.36
N GLN A 291 -32.05 5.64 2.94
CA GLN A 291 -31.61 5.78 1.55
C GLN A 291 -30.44 4.85 1.19
N VAL A 292 -29.75 4.29 2.20
CA VAL A 292 -28.61 3.37 2.02
C VAL A 292 -29.14 1.94 1.91
N GLU A 293 -28.69 1.23 0.87
CA GLU A 293 -29.09 -0.16 0.65
C GLU A 293 -28.12 -1.14 1.31
N ARG A 294 -26.82 -0.80 1.27
CA ARG A 294 -25.75 -1.66 1.77
C ARG A 294 -24.51 -0.84 2.12
N VAL A 295 -23.81 -1.26 3.17
CA VAL A 295 -22.51 -0.70 3.57
C VAL A 295 -21.44 -1.79 3.48
N TYR A 296 -20.28 -1.45 2.93
CA TYR A 296 -19.10 -2.32 2.81
C TYR A 296 -17.99 -1.78 3.70
N TYR A 297 -17.81 -2.41 4.84
CA TYR A 297 -16.74 -2.09 5.77
C TYR A 297 -16.45 -3.30 6.67
N ALA A 298 -15.22 -3.79 6.67
CA ALA A 298 -14.86 -5.02 7.37
C ALA A 298 -15.04 -4.97 8.90
N GLY A 299 -15.15 -3.77 9.46
CA GLY A 299 -15.45 -3.54 10.88
C GLY A 299 -16.90 -3.76 11.29
N LEU A 300 -17.83 -3.85 10.32
CA LEU A 300 -19.23 -4.12 10.63
C LEU A 300 -19.47 -5.61 10.87
N PRO A 301 -20.24 -6.00 11.89
CA PRO A 301 -20.65 -7.41 12.08
C PRO A 301 -21.46 -7.98 10.90
N SER A 302 -22.10 -7.12 10.10
CA SER A 302 -22.82 -7.47 8.87
C SER A 302 -21.88 -7.84 7.70
N HIS A 303 -20.59 -7.48 7.76
CA HIS A 303 -19.63 -7.82 6.71
C HIS A 303 -19.31 -9.32 6.74
N PRO A 304 -19.37 -10.04 5.57
CA PRO A 304 -19.20 -11.50 5.53
C PRO A 304 -17.86 -11.99 6.11
N GLN A 305 -16.82 -11.14 6.07
CA GLN A 305 -15.46 -11.48 6.50
C GLN A 305 -15.05 -10.73 7.77
N HIS A 306 -16.01 -10.23 8.58
CA HIS A 306 -15.72 -9.52 9.82
C HIS A 306 -14.82 -10.33 10.77
N GLU A 307 -15.12 -11.62 10.97
CA GLU A 307 -14.31 -12.47 11.85
C GLU A 307 -12.90 -12.74 11.30
N LEU A 308 -12.73 -12.80 9.97
CA LEU A 308 -11.42 -12.87 9.35
C LEU A 308 -10.64 -11.57 9.58
N ALA A 309 -11.29 -10.43 9.37
CA ALA A 309 -10.68 -9.12 9.61
C ALA A 309 -10.16 -8.99 11.05
N LYS A 310 -10.95 -9.41 12.04
CA LYS A 310 -10.55 -9.42 13.47
C LYS A 310 -9.32 -10.29 13.76
N ARG A 311 -9.11 -11.37 13.02
CA ARG A 311 -7.95 -12.25 13.22
C ARG A 311 -6.66 -11.68 12.66
N GLN A 312 -6.72 -10.97 11.53
CA GLN A 312 -5.51 -10.53 10.84
C GLN A 312 -5.25 -9.02 10.87
N GLN A 313 -6.18 -8.25 11.43
CA GLN A 313 -6.07 -6.79 11.52
C GLN A 313 -6.27 -6.30 12.95
N SER A 314 -5.54 -5.24 13.34
CA SER A 314 -5.70 -4.59 14.65
C SER A 314 -6.81 -3.53 14.67
N ALA A 315 -7.22 -3.03 13.50
CA ALA A 315 -8.40 -2.22 13.21
C ALA A 315 -8.71 -2.34 11.70
N PHE A 316 -9.84 -1.81 11.23
CA PHE A 316 -10.42 -2.19 9.94
C PHE A 316 -10.16 -1.18 8.81
N GLY A 317 -9.23 -0.24 9.01
CA GLY A 317 -8.91 0.79 8.02
C GLY A 317 -9.92 1.93 7.95
N ALA A 318 -9.75 2.81 6.98
CA ALA A 318 -10.51 4.04 6.90
C ALA A 318 -11.29 4.22 5.57
N VAL A 319 -11.47 3.16 4.80
CA VAL A 319 -12.27 3.18 3.57
C VAL A 319 -13.62 2.53 3.83
N VAL A 320 -14.69 3.30 3.66
CA VAL A 320 -16.08 2.86 3.77
C VAL A 320 -16.72 3.03 2.39
N SER A 321 -17.38 1.98 1.90
CA SER A 321 -18.20 2.09 0.69
C SER A 321 -19.65 1.77 1.00
N PHE A 322 -20.59 2.38 0.28
CA PHE A 322 -22.00 2.14 0.45
C PHE A 322 -22.77 2.35 -0.84
N GLU A 323 -23.91 1.69 -0.95
CA GLU A 323 -24.82 1.81 -2.08
C GLU A 323 -26.06 2.60 -1.66
N VAL A 324 -26.50 3.50 -2.54
CA VAL A 324 -27.74 4.29 -2.33
C VAL A 324 -28.82 3.85 -3.29
N ARG A 325 -30.09 3.99 -2.87
CA ARG A 325 -31.25 3.73 -3.72
C ARG A 325 -31.31 4.74 -4.86
N GLY A 326 -31.58 4.29 -6.07
CA GLY A 326 -31.78 5.14 -7.25
C GLY A 326 -30.61 5.20 -8.23
N GLY A 327 -29.63 4.32 -8.09
CA GLY A 327 -28.56 4.12 -9.06
C GLY A 327 -27.57 5.29 -9.14
N ARG A 328 -26.95 5.45 -10.31
CA ARG A 328 -25.88 6.42 -10.55
C ARG A 328 -26.28 7.87 -10.25
N ASP A 329 -27.45 8.28 -10.70
CA ASP A 329 -27.89 9.67 -10.56
C ASP A 329 -28.12 10.04 -9.08
N ALA A 330 -28.60 9.08 -8.28
CA ALA A 330 -28.72 9.22 -6.84
C ALA A 330 -27.33 9.30 -6.18
N ALA A 331 -26.39 8.41 -6.55
CA ALA A 331 -25.02 8.45 -6.05
C ALA A 331 -24.34 9.79 -6.35
N TRP A 332 -24.49 10.32 -7.56
CA TRP A 332 -23.94 11.61 -7.94
C TRP A 332 -24.58 12.76 -7.15
N LYS A 333 -25.90 12.77 -6.93
CA LYS A 333 -26.56 13.78 -6.08
C LYS A 333 -25.99 13.79 -4.66
N VAL A 334 -25.74 12.62 -4.08
CA VAL A 334 -25.12 12.54 -2.74
C VAL A 334 -23.71 13.13 -2.75
N ILE A 335 -22.90 12.78 -3.74
CA ILE A 335 -21.53 13.27 -3.88
C ILE A 335 -21.51 14.78 -4.10
N ASP A 336 -22.31 15.28 -5.03
CA ASP A 336 -22.30 16.70 -5.42
C ASP A 336 -22.85 17.62 -4.30
N ALA A 337 -23.61 17.08 -3.34
CA ALA A 337 -24.12 17.84 -2.21
C ALA A 337 -23.10 18.03 -1.07
N THR A 338 -21.95 17.34 -1.11
CA THR A 338 -20.89 17.47 -0.08
C THR A 338 -20.24 18.86 -0.14
N ARG A 339 -19.84 19.38 1.02
CA ARG A 339 -19.19 20.69 1.17
C ARG A 339 -17.89 20.64 1.97
N VAL A 340 -17.77 19.68 2.87
CA VAL A 340 -16.59 19.42 3.69
C VAL A 340 -15.76 18.32 3.04
N ILE A 341 -16.39 17.25 2.59
CA ILE A 341 -15.76 16.09 1.97
C ILE A 341 -15.32 16.44 0.54
N SER A 342 -14.06 16.21 0.25
CA SER A 342 -13.48 16.52 -1.08
C SER A 342 -13.84 15.47 -2.12
N ILE A 343 -14.35 15.89 -3.28
CA ILE A 343 -14.61 14.99 -4.42
C ILE A 343 -13.29 14.70 -5.14
N THR A 344 -12.70 13.55 -4.86
CA THR A 344 -11.47 13.07 -5.52
C THR A 344 -11.32 11.57 -5.39
N THR A 345 -10.61 10.96 -6.33
CA THR A 345 -10.35 9.51 -6.33
C THR A 345 -9.19 9.10 -5.44
N ASN A 346 -8.40 10.07 -4.93
CA ASN A 346 -7.33 9.75 -3.98
C ASN A 346 -7.91 9.27 -2.64
N LEU A 347 -7.06 8.68 -1.81
CA LEU A 347 -7.43 8.17 -0.49
C LEU A 347 -6.20 8.19 0.43
N GLY A 348 -6.40 8.01 1.73
CA GLY A 348 -5.31 7.95 2.69
C GLY A 348 -4.79 9.31 3.15
N ASP A 349 -5.58 10.37 2.96
CA ASP A 349 -5.27 11.72 3.43
C ASP A 349 -5.84 11.95 4.84
N THR A 350 -5.40 13.02 5.49
CA THR A 350 -6.04 13.59 6.70
C THR A 350 -7.40 14.22 6.37
N LYS A 351 -7.65 14.55 5.11
CA LYS A 351 -8.93 15.06 4.61
C LYS A 351 -9.77 13.94 4.03
N THR A 352 -11.03 13.90 4.41
CA THR A 352 -12.00 12.94 3.89
C THR A 352 -12.24 13.18 2.40
N THR A 353 -12.25 12.08 1.64
CA THR A 353 -12.52 12.13 0.20
C THR A 353 -13.67 11.21 -0.16
N ILE A 354 -14.43 11.60 -1.20
CA ILE A 354 -15.55 10.84 -1.73
C ILE A 354 -15.40 10.66 -3.25
N ALA A 355 -15.78 9.51 -3.74
CA ALA A 355 -15.73 9.19 -5.16
C ALA A 355 -16.85 8.23 -5.57
N HIS A 356 -17.21 8.26 -6.86
CA HIS A 356 -18.05 7.27 -7.51
C HIS A 356 -17.18 6.24 -8.25
N PRO A 357 -16.94 5.05 -7.72
CA PRO A 357 -16.01 4.08 -8.29
C PRO A 357 -16.33 3.71 -9.74
N ALA A 358 -17.62 3.48 -10.06
CA ALA A 358 -18.07 3.03 -11.38
C ALA A 358 -17.71 3.98 -12.52
N THR A 359 -17.60 5.31 -12.26
CA THR A 359 -17.23 6.30 -13.30
C THR A 359 -15.84 6.89 -13.14
N THR A 360 -15.10 6.48 -12.11
CA THR A 360 -13.74 6.99 -11.84
C THR A 360 -12.70 5.86 -11.81
N SER A 361 -12.40 5.30 -10.65
CA SER A 361 -11.35 4.28 -10.49
C SER A 361 -11.60 3.00 -11.30
N HIS A 362 -12.85 2.65 -11.56
CA HIS A 362 -13.30 1.49 -12.33
C HIS A 362 -14.02 1.88 -13.65
N GLY A 363 -13.97 3.16 -14.03
CA GLY A 363 -14.67 3.67 -15.20
C GLY A 363 -14.15 3.16 -16.55
N ARG A 364 -12.98 2.50 -16.57
CA ARG A 364 -12.41 1.86 -17.77
C ARG A 364 -12.88 0.42 -17.97
N LEU A 365 -13.51 -0.17 -16.97
CA LEU A 365 -14.09 -1.50 -17.06
C LEU A 365 -15.41 -1.46 -17.84
N THR A 366 -15.67 -2.51 -18.60
CA THR A 366 -17.00 -2.70 -19.22
C THR A 366 -18.07 -2.90 -18.15
N PRO A 367 -19.37 -2.72 -18.45
CA PRO A 367 -20.45 -2.97 -17.51
C PRO A 367 -20.41 -4.39 -16.91
N GLN A 368 -20.07 -5.40 -17.72
CA GLN A 368 -19.96 -6.79 -17.28
C GLN A 368 -18.77 -6.99 -16.32
N GLU A 369 -17.62 -6.40 -16.61
CA GLU A 369 -16.44 -6.47 -15.73
C GLU A 369 -16.71 -5.78 -14.40
N ARG A 370 -17.40 -4.62 -14.39
CA ARG A 370 -17.83 -3.96 -13.16
C ARG A 370 -18.77 -4.81 -12.34
N ALA A 371 -19.79 -5.42 -12.99
CA ALA A 371 -20.71 -6.32 -12.32
C ALA A 371 -20.00 -7.53 -11.71
N ASN A 372 -19.05 -8.12 -12.43
CA ASN A 372 -18.22 -9.23 -11.93
C ASN A 372 -17.31 -8.82 -10.75
N ALA A 373 -16.93 -7.54 -10.67
CA ALA A 373 -16.17 -6.96 -9.57
C ALA A 373 -17.05 -6.43 -8.41
N GLY A 374 -18.38 -6.60 -8.50
CA GLY A 374 -19.33 -6.09 -7.51
C GLY A 374 -19.46 -4.57 -7.48
N ILE A 375 -19.04 -3.88 -8.54
CA ILE A 375 -19.07 -2.41 -8.64
C ILE A 375 -20.37 -1.97 -9.31
N SER A 376 -21.37 -1.62 -8.51
CA SER A 376 -22.65 -1.10 -8.99
C SER A 376 -22.57 0.38 -9.34
N ASP A 377 -23.56 0.84 -10.13
CA ASP A 377 -23.70 2.27 -10.46
C ASP A 377 -24.23 3.11 -9.27
N SER A 378 -24.67 2.49 -8.19
CA SER A 378 -25.11 3.15 -6.95
C SER A 378 -24.01 3.25 -5.88
N LEU A 379 -22.82 2.69 -6.16
CA LEU A 379 -21.73 2.60 -5.18
C LEU A 379 -21.00 3.92 -4.99
N ILE A 380 -20.87 4.32 -3.75
CA ILE A 380 -20.09 5.49 -3.30
C ILE A 380 -18.97 4.98 -2.40
N ARG A 381 -17.74 5.51 -2.57
CA ARG A 381 -16.61 5.24 -1.68
C ARG A 381 -16.21 6.50 -0.94
N VAL A 382 -16.10 6.41 0.38
CA VAL A 382 -15.55 7.43 1.27
C VAL A 382 -14.23 6.93 1.87
N ALA A 383 -13.16 7.69 1.73
CA ALA A 383 -11.93 7.48 2.49
C ALA A 383 -11.90 8.50 3.63
N VAL A 384 -12.08 8.02 4.85
CA VAL A 384 -12.31 8.86 6.03
C VAL A 384 -10.99 9.48 6.49
N GLY A 385 -11.02 10.79 6.70
CA GLY A 385 -9.91 11.59 7.21
C GLY A 385 -9.91 11.75 8.74
N LEU A 386 -9.52 12.93 9.21
CA LEU A 386 -9.39 13.27 10.63
C LEU A 386 -10.34 14.41 11.05
N GLU A 387 -11.31 14.75 10.21
CA GLU A 387 -12.35 15.71 10.55
C GLU A 387 -13.25 15.15 11.67
N GLU A 388 -13.95 16.05 12.37
CA GLU A 388 -14.94 15.65 13.36
C GLU A 388 -16.04 14.79 12.71
N LEU A 389 -16.33 13.65 13.31
CA LEU A 389 -17.29 12.66 12.78
C LEU A 389 -18.67 13.28 12.51
N GLN A 390 -19.13 14.16 13.40
CA GLN A 390 -20.43 14.82 13.29
C GLN A 390 -20.51 15.71 12.04
N ASP A 391 -19.40 16.36 11.67
CA ASP A 391 -19.33 17.18 10.46
C ASP A 391 -19.40 16.32 9.18
N LEU A 392 -18.74 15.15 9.17
CA LEU A 392 -18.82 14.19 8.07
C LEU A 392 -20.23 13.59 7.93
N GLN A 393 -20.87 13.23 9.06
CA GLN A 393 -22.24 12.75 9.06
C GLN A 393 -23.23 13.82 8.57
N ALA A 394 -23.08 15.07 9.01
CA ALA A 394 -23.92 16.18 8.57
C ALA A 394 -23.73 16.45 7.06
N ASP A 395 -22.51 16.32 6.56
CA ASP A 395 -22.21 16.53 5.15
C ASP A 395 -22.82 15.45 4.25
N LEU A 396 -22.72 14.18 4.64
CA LEU A 396 -23.36 13.06 3.94
C LEU A 396 -24.90 13.09 4.09
N ALA A 397 -25.42 13.44 5.28
CA ALA A 397 -26.87 13.57 5.51
C ALA A 397 -27.52 14.58 4.56
N ARG A 398 -26.81 15.66 4.24
CA ARG A 398 -27.29 16.66 3.24
C ARG A 398 -27.48 16.03 1.87
N GLY A 399 -26.54 15.18 1.44
CA GLY A 399 -26.65 14.47 0.17
C GLY A 399 -27.75 13.41 0.17
N LEU A 400 -27.86 12.64 1.25
CA LEU A 400 -28.90 11.62 1.41
C LEU A 400 -30.32 12.23 1.48
N ALA A 401 -30.45 13.42 2.08
CA ALA A 401 -31.73 14.13 2.13
C ALA A 401 -32.18 14.67 0.76
N ALA A 402 -31.31 14.73 -0.25
CA ALA A 402 -31.66 15.13 -1.61
C ALA A 402 -32.20 13.98 -2.47
N LEU A 403 -32.23 12.74 -1.93
CA LEU A 403 -32.81 11.56 -2.58
C LEU A 403 -34.27 11.38 -2.23
#